data_8b6ec4a503688d537cf6cc81aa98097d
#
_entry.id   8b6ec4a503688d537cf6cc81aa98097d
#
_cell.length_a   1.000
_cell.length_b   1.000
_cell.length_c   1.000
_cell.angle_alpha   90.00
_cell.angle_beta   90.00
_cell.angle_gamma   90.00
#
_symmetry.space_group_name_H-M   'P 1'
#
loop_
_entity.id
_entity.type
_entity.pdbx_description
1 polymer ?
#
loop_
_entity_poly.entity_id
_entity_poly.type
_entity_poly.pdbx_seq_one_letter_code
_entity_poly.pdbx_strand_id
1 'polypeptide(L)'
;MRTIPASELIINDDGSIFHLHLLPEQLADTVILVGDPGRVALVAEFFDARECEVSNREFKTVTGTYKGKRMTVLSTGIGIGNIDICVTELDALANVDFATRQEKAEKKRLTLVRLGTSGAIQPDIKVGEFVFSRTSCGFDGLLSYYKGRDAVCDLALEEAFVKHTGWYEKMPRPYFVDADKTLFEHFSDVTREGITIAAPGFYAPQGRWVRLEPHDARLNEKI
;
A
#
# COMPACT_ATOMS: atom_id res chain seq x y z
N MET A 1 -17.16 23.93 2.26
CA MET A 1 -16.18 22.86 1.93
C MET A 1 -15.08 23.45 1.05
N ARG A 2 -13.86 22.97 1.17
CA ARG A 2 -12.73 23.40 0.31
C ARG A 2 -12.94 22.87 -1.11
N THR A 3 -12.78 23.72 -2.13
CA THR A 3 -12.65 23.27 -3.51
C THR A 3 -11.19 22.93 -3.79
N ILE A 4 -10.94 21.72 -4.27
CA ILE A 4 -9.58 21.21 -4.55
C ILE A 4 -9.12 21.82 -5.89
N PRO A 5 -8.02 22.58 -5.91
CA PRO A 5 -7.54 23.18 -7.17
C PRO A 5 -7.04 22.12 -8.16
N ALA A 6 -7.04 22.45 -9.45
CA ALA A 6 -6.61 21.54 -10.52
C ALA A 6 -5.15 21.10 -10.38
N SER A 7 -4.30 21.90 -9.73
CA SER A 7 -2.91 21.58 -9.45
C SER A 7 -2.71 20.54 -8.35
N GLU A 8 -3.73 20.28 -7.52
CA GLU A 8 -3.66 19.30 -6.42
C GLU A 8 -4.38 17.99 -6.78
N LEU A 9 -5.46 18.06 -7.56
CA LEU A 9 -6.17 16.89 -8.08
C LEU A 9 -6.30 17.04 -9.59
N ILE A 10 -5.47 16.32 -10.34
CA ILE A 10 -5.51 16.35 -11.80
C ILE A 10 -6.58 15.35 -12.26
N ILE A 11 -7.50 15.83 -13.09
CA ILE A 11 -8.55 15.05 -13.75
C ILE A 11 -8.31 15.19 -15.25
N ASN A 12 -8.24 14.07 -15.96
CA ASN A 12 -8.05 14.01 -17.41
C ASN A 12 -9.30 14.52 -18.13
N ASP A 13 -9.18 14.83 -19.42
CA ASP A 13 -10.27 15.34 -20.24
C ASP A 13 -11.46 14.35 -20.37
N ASP A 14 -11.19 13.04 -20.20
CA ASP A 14 -12.20 11.99 -20.17
C ASP A 14 -12.88 11.82 -18.80
N GLY A 15 -12.52 12.63 -17.81
CA GLY A 15 -13.05 12.59 -16.46
C GLY A 15 -12.35 11.60 -15.51
N SER A 16 -11.37 10.85 -16.01
CA SER A 16 -10.60 9.92 -15.20
C SER A 16 -9.57 10.61 -14.30
N ILE A 17 -9.21 9.98 -13.19
CA ILE A 17 -8.11 10.45 -12.34
C ILE A 17 -6.76 10.23 -13.03
N PHE A 18 -5.78 11.08 -12.73
CA PHE A 18 -4.59 11.25 -13.57
C PHE A 18 -3.71 10.01 -13.73
N HIS A 19 -3.28 9.39 -12.63
CA HIS A 19 -2.33 8.29 -12.72
C HIS A 19 -3.03 6.94 -12.91
N LEU A 20 -4.05 6.64 -12.12
CA LEU A 20 -4.78 5.38 -12.22
C LEU A 20 -5.64 5.30 -13.48
N HIS A 21 -5.97 6.43 -14.07
CA HIS A 21 -6.82 6.57 -15.27
C HIS A 21 -8.18 5.90 -15.10
N LEU A 22 -8.72 5.94 -13.87
CA LEU A 22 -10.01 5.37 -13.51
C LEU A 22 -11.08 6.45 -13.37
N LEU A 23 -12.30 6.10 -13.73
CA LEU A 23 -13.50 6.84 -13.39
C LEU A 23 -14.03 6.40 -12.01
N PRO A 24 -14.71 7.27 -11.25
CA PRO A 24 -15.23 6.91 -9.92
C PRO A 24 -16.13 5.66 -9.91
N GLU A 25 -16.95 5.45 -10.94
CA GLU A 25 -17.85 4.31 -11.06
C GLU A 25 -17.11 2.99 -11.36
N GLN A 26 -15.88 3.05 -11.83
CA GLN A 26 -15.07 1.86 -12.12
C GLN A 26 -14.42 1.27 -10.87
N LEU A 27 -14.42 2.00 -9.74
CA LEU A 27 -13.84 1.53 -8.49
C LEU A 27 -14.86 0.74 -7.66
N ALA A 28 -14.45 -0.44 -7.18
CA ALA A 28 -15.19 -1.19 -6.16
C ALA A 28 -14.76 -0.79 -4.74
N ASP A 29 -15.62 -1.05 -3.75
CA ASP A 29 -15.33 -0.73 -2.33
C ASP A 29 -14.26 -1.67 -1.73
N THR A 30 -14.04 -2.85 -2.33
CA THR A 30 -12.96 -3.78 -1.98
C THR A 30 -11.90 -3.78 -3.08
N VAL A 31 -10.66 -3.45 -2.73
CA VAL A 31 -9.54 -3.33 -3.65
C VAL A 31 -8.40 -4.25 -3.24
N ILE A 32 -8.01 -5.14 -4.15
CA ILE A 32 -6.82 -5.97 -4.02
C ILE A 32 -5.65 -5.24 -4.67
N LEU A 33 -4.62 -4.96 -3.91
CA LEU A 33 -3.40 -4.31 -4.39
C LEU A 33 -2.30 -5.35 -4.61
N VAL A 34 -1.69 -5.32 -5.78
CA VAL A 34 -0.51 -6.13 -6.12
C VAL A 34 0.62 -5.22 -6.58
N GLY A 35 1.88 -5.66 -6.47
CA GLY A 35 3.00 -4.82 -6.93
C GLY A 35 3.18 -4.88 -8.45
N ASP A 36 3.11 -6.09 -9.01
CA ASP A 36 3.39 -6.39 -10.42
C ASP A 36 2.12 -6.32 -11.27
N PRO A 37 2.10 -5.53 -12.39
CA PRO A 37 0.98 -5.50 -13.31
C PRO A 37 0.59 -6.89 -13.88
N GLY A 38 1.54 -7.81 -14.03
CA GLY A 38 1.29 -9.19 -14.48
C GLY A 38 0.40 -9.97 -13.51
N ARG A 39 0.48 -9.69 -12.21
CA ARG A 39 -0.38 -10.34 -11.20
C ARG A 39 -1.82 -9.87 -11.21
N VAL A 40 -2.13 -8.73 -11.79
CA VAL A 40 -3.52 -8.27 -11.96
C VAL A 40 -4.31 -9.26 -12.80
N ALA A 41 -3.73 -9.73 -13.91
CA ALA A 41 -4.37 -10.72 -14.77
C ALA A 41 -4.63 -12.03 -14.03
N LEU A 42 -3.64 -12.53 -13.24
CA LEU A 42 -3.78 -13.75 -12.46
C LEU A 42 -4.91 -13.68 -11.42
N VAL A 43 -5.04 -12.56 -10.72
CA VAL A 43 -6.14 -12.35 -9.77
C VAL A 43 -7.47 -12.23 -10.51
N ALA A 44 -7.50 -11.52 -11.63
CA ALA A 44 -8.71 -11.33 -12.43
C ALA A 44 -9.20 -12.61 -13.14
N GLU A 45 -8.38 -13.67 -13.22
CA GLU A 45 -8.82 -14.99 -13.69
C GLU A 45 -9.87 -15.64 -12.76
N PHE A 46 -9.87 -15.26 -11.49
CA PHE A 46 -10.87 -15.74 -10.52
C PHE A 46 -12.20 -14.97 -10.59
N PHE A 47 -12.30 -13.88 -11.35
CA PHE A 47 -13.54 -13.11 -11.43
C PHE A 47 -14.56 -13.83 -12.30
N ASP A 48 -15.81 -13.91 -11.81
CA ASP A 48 -16.95 -14.48 -12.54
C ASP A 48 -17.30 -13.66 -13.80
N ALA A 49 -17.13 -12.32 -13.67
CA ALA A 49 -17.29 -11.36 -14.76
C ALA A 49 -16.34 -10.18 -14.58
N ARG A 50 -15.82 -9.66 -15.70
CA ARG A 50 -15.01 -8.44 -15.72
C ARG A 50 -15.85 -7.29 -16.24
N GLU A 51 -15.83 -6.15 -15.53
CA GLU A 51 -16.58 -4.94 -15.89
C GLU A 51 -15.73 -3.97 -16.71
N CYS A 52 -14.48 -3.76 -16.28
CA CYS A 52 -13.54 -2.89 -16.96
C CYS A 52 -12.11 -3.36 -16.76
N GLU A 53 -11.25 -3.00 -17.70
CA GLU A 53 -9.80 -3.15 -17.61
C GLU A 53 -9.16 -1.85 -18.08
N VAL A 54 -8.29 -1.25 -17.26
CA VAL A 54 -7.58 -0.01 -17.53
C VAL A 54 -6.10 -0.23 -17.29
N SER A 55 -5.25 0.32 -18.14
CA SER A 55 -3.79 0.25 -17.98
C SER A 55 -3.19 1.61 -18.32
N ASN A 56 -2.48 2.19 -17.37
CA ASN A 56 -1.73 3.42 -17.54
C ASN A 56 -0.44 3.35 -16.74
N ARG A 57 0.70 3.50 -17.40
CA ARG A 57 2.03 3.33 -16.80
C ARG A 57 2.14 1.94 -16.13
N GLU A 58 2.59 1.89 -14.88
CA GLU A 58 2.66 0.68 -14.04
C GLU A 58 1.34 0.33 -13.36
N PHE A 59 0.33 1.19 -13.47
CA PHE A 59 -1.00 0.99 -12.88
C PHE A 59 -1.89 0.22 -13.85
N LYS A 60 -2.11 -1.04 -13.59
CA LYS A 60 -3.09 -1.88 -14.27
C LYS A 60 -4.22 -2.20 -13.33
N THR A 61 -5.45 -2.02 -13.79
CA THR A 61 -6.66 -2.24 -13.00
C THR A 61 -7.62 -3.14 -13.74
N VAL A 62 -8.22 -4.09 -13.03
CA VAL A 62 -9.40 -4.83 -13.47
C VAL A 62 -10.45 -4.77 -12.38
N THR A 63 -11.65 -4.33 -12.73
CA THR A 63 -12.82 -4.42 -11.84
C THR A 63 -13.78 -5.47 -12.37
N GLY A 64 -14.38 -6.23 -11.47
CA GLY A 64 -15.29 -7.31 -11.79
C GLY A 64 -15.98 -7.87 -10.57
N THR A 65 -16.56 -9.05 -10.71
CA THR A 65 -17.28 -9.74 -9.63
C THR A 65 -16.63 -11.07 -9.31
N TYR A 66 -16.56 -11.41 -8.05
CA TYR A 66 -16.16 -12.72 -7.55
C TYR A 66 -17.16 -13.21 -6.52
N LYS A 67 -17.83 -14.33 -6.81
CA LYS A 67 -18.91 -14.91 -5.97
C LYS A 67 -19.96 -13.87 -5.57
N GLY A 68 -20.37 -13.06 -6.54
CA GLY A 68 -21.38 -12.02 -6.37
C GLY A 68 -20.89 -10.75 -5.67
N LYS A 69 -19.60 -10.63 -5.28
CA LYS A 69 -19.01 -9.42 -4.71
C LYS A 69 -18.24 -8.65 -5.78
N ARG A 70 -18.52 -7.37 -5.90
CA ARG A 70 -17.76 -6.46 -6.77
C ARG A 70 -16.41 -6.16 -6.15
N MET A 71 -15.33 -6.31 -6.91
CA MET A 71 -13.97 -6.15 -6.47
C MET A 71 -13.12 -5.48 -7.55
N THR A 72 -12.13 -4.73 -7.14
CA THR A 72 -11.10 -4.17 -8.02
C THR A 72 -9.75 -4.82 -7.67
N VAL A 73 -8.99 -5.24 -8.66
CA VAL A 73 -7.57 -5.56 -8.50
C VAL A 73 -6.74 -4.51 -9.23
N LEU A 74 -5.71 -3.98 -8.56
CA LEU A 74 -4.88 -2.88 -9.05
C LEU A 74 -3.40 -3.16 -8.78
N SER A 75 -2.54 -2.95 -9.77
CA SER A 75 -1.09 -2.94 -9.55
C SER A 75 -0.61 -1.57 -9.09
N THR A 76 0.27 -1.58 -8.10
CA THR A 76 0.90 -0.34 -7.59
C THR A 76 2.24 -0.04 -8.24
N GLY A 77 2.83 -1.01 -8.97
CA GLY A 77 4.26 -0.91 -9.34
C GLY A 77 5.17 -1.02 -8.12
N ILE A 78 6.37 -0.50 -8.23
CA ILE A 78 7.42 -0.55 -7.20
C ILE A 78 7.66 0.85 -6.63
N GLY A 79 7.79 0.90 -5.32
CA GLY A 79 8.24 2.09 -4.61
C GLY A 79 7.14 2.83 -3.87
N ILE A 80 7.60 3.62 -2.89
CA ILE A 80 6.71 4.30 -1.94
C ILE A 80 5.93 5.44 -2.60
N GLY A 81 6.52 6.14 -3.58
CA GLY A 81 5.82 7.20 -4.32
C GLY A 81 4.58 6.67 -5.06
N ASN A 82 4.66 5.45 -5.59
CA ASN A 82 3.52 4.81 -6.23
C ASN A 82 2.41 4.43 -5.23
N ILE A 83 2.77 4.06 -4.01
CA ILE A 83 1.80 3.79 -2.94
C ILE A 83 1.08 5.07 -2.55
N ASP A 84 1.78 6.19 -2.41
CA ASP A 84 1.19 7.50 -2.16
C ASP A 84 0.16 7.87 -3.25
N ILE A 85 0.55 7.75 -4.52
CA ILE A 85 -0.33 7.98 -5.67
C ILE A 85 -1.56 7.08 -5.61
N CYS A 86 -1.36 5.76 -5.49
CA CYS A 86 -2.45 4.79 -5.50
C CYS A 86 -3.47 5.05 -4.39
N VAL A 87 -3.00 5.19 -3.15
CA VAL A 87 -3.91 5.33 -2.00
C VAL A 87 -4.64 6.66 -2.05
N THR A 88 -3.94 7.75 -2.40
CA THR A 88 -4.55 9.07 -2.52
C THR A 88 -5.57 9.14 -3.66
N GLU A 89 -5.26 8.55 -4.82
CA GLU A 89 -6.18 8.56 -5.96
C GLU A 89 -7.37 7.61 -5.75
N LEU A 90 -7.19 6.47 -5.08
CA LEU A 90 -8.30 5.59 -4.69
C LEU A 90 -9.25 6.29 -3.71
N ASP A 91 -8.70 7.01 -2.72
CA ASP A 91 -9.51 7.81 -1.80
C ASP A 91 -10.25 8.92 -2.53
N ALA A 92 -9.60 9.64 -3.46
CA ALA A 92 -10.23 10.68 -4.25
C ALA A 92 -11.38 10.15 -5.12
N LEU A 93 -11.19 9.00 -5.81
CA LEU A 93 -12.25 8.34 -6.58
C LEU A 93 -13.48 8.01 -5.71
N ALA A 94 -13.24 7.54 -4.48
CA ALA A 94 -14.30 7.19 -3.55
C ALA A 94 -15.00 8.42 -2.94
N ASN A 95 -14.23 9.46 -2.58
CA ASN A 95 -14.63 10.48 -1.62
C ASN A 95 -14.65 11.93 -2.14
N VAL A 96 -14.26 12.16 -3.39
CA VAL A 96 -14.32 13.47 -4.04
C VAL A 96 -15.33 13.44 -5.18
N ASP A 97 -16.16 14.47 -5.27
CA ASP A 97 -16.99 14.75 -6.43
C ASP A 97 -16.12 15.50 -7.45
N PHE A 98 -15.85 14.88 -8.59
CA PHE A 98 -14.95 15.42 -9.60
C PHE A 98 -15.53 16.62 -10.35
N ALA A 99 -16.87 16.72 -10.45
CA ALA A 99 -17.53 17.84 -11.09
C ALA A 99 -17.43 19.13 -10.24
N THR A 100 -17.66 19.02 -8.94
CA THR A 100 -17.56 20.15 -8.01
C THR A 100 -16.16 20.33 -7.41
N ARG A 101 -15.30 19.31 -7.54
CA ARG A 101 -13.97 19.23 -6.93
C ARG A 101 -14.00 19.43 -5.41
N GLN A 102 -15.03 18.91 -4.77
CA GLN A 102 -15.21 18.97 -3.33
C GLN A 102 -15.35 17.58 -2.74
N GLU A 103 -14.99 17.47 -1.48
CA GLU A 103 -15.23 16.24 -0.75
C GLU A 103 -16.73 15.92 -0.67
N LYS A 104 -17.10 14.66 -0.92
CA LYS A 104 -18.48 14.19 -0.70
C LYS A 104 -18.86 14.31 0.76
N ALA A 105 -20.13 14.64 1.05
CA ALA A 105 -20.64 14.75 2.42
C ALA A 105 -20.56 13.38 3.14
N GLU A 106 -20.97 12.33 2.45
CA GLU A 106 -20.85 10.94 2.92
C GLU A 106 -19.55 10.33 2.44
N LYS A 107 -18.70 9.91 3.38
CA LYS A 107 -17.41 9.28 3.07
C LYS A 107 -17.59 7.77 2.95
N LYS A 108 -17.04 7.20 1.88
CA LYS A 108 -16.88 5.76 1.73
C LYS A 108 -15.59 5.29 2.37
N ARG A 109 -15.65 4.18 3.09
CA ARG A 109 -14.48 3.46 3.56
C ARG A 109 -14.14 2.34 2.56
N LEU A 110 -12.95 2.39 1.98
CA LEU A 110 -12.45 1.32 1.14
C LEU A 110 -11.81 0.21 1.98
N THR A 111 -11.99 -1.02 1.57
CA THR A 111 -11.24 -2.17 2.08
C THR A 111 -10.07 -2.44 1.15
N LEU A 112 -8.85 -2.19 1.61
CA LEU A 112 -7.63 -2.41 0.84
C LEU A 112 -6.91 -3.66 1.36
N VAL A 113 -6.70 -4.65 0.50
CA VAL A 113 -5.95 -5.88 0.81
C VAL A 113 -4.76 -5.97 -0.12
N ARG A 114 -3.53 -5.87 0.42
CA ARG A 114 -2.33 -5.97 -0.39
C ARG A 114 -1.79 -7.40 -0.41
N LEU A 115 -1.71 -7.98 -1.60
CA LEU A 115 -1.05 -9.25 -1.87
C LEU A 115 0.37 -8.99 -2.39
N GLY A 116 1.34 -9.12 -1.51
CA GLY A 116 2.75 -8.89 -1.83
C GLY A 116 3.59 -10.16 -1.73
N THR A 117 4.88 -9.99 -1.97
CA THR A 117 5.92 -10.96 -1.66
C THR A 117 6.95 -10.30 -0.75
N SER A 118 7.50 -11.07 0.19
CA SER A 118 8.53 -10.59 1.12
C SER A 118 9.60 -11.67 1.31
N GLY A 119 10.80 -11.26 1.67
CA GLY A 119 11.83 -12.16 2.17
C GLY A 119 11.66 -12.33 3.67
N ALA A 120 11.68 -13.57 4.16
CA ALA A 120 11.70 -13.83 5.58
C ALA A 120 13.08 -13.48 6.17
N ILE A 121 13.08 -12.78 7.31
CA ILE A 121 14.28 -12.53 8.12
C ILE A 121 14.39 -13.60 9.20
N GLN A 122 13.24 -14.10 9.69
CA GLN A 122 13.18 -15.12 10.74
C GLN A 122 13.37 -16.53 10.14
N PRO A 123 14.24 -17.38 10.73
CA PRO A 123 14.63 -18.68 10.16
C PRO A 123 13.49 -19.72 10.18
N ASP A 124 12.48 -19.53 10.98
CA ASP A 124 11.34 -20.43 11.13
C ASP A 124 10.21 -20.16 10.14
N ILE A 125 10.31 -19.11 9.31
CA ILE A 125 9.36 -18.81 8.22
C ILE A 125 9.85 -19.46 6.93
N LYS A 126 9.10 -20.41 6.40
CA LYS A 126 9.46 -21.16 5.20
C LYS A 126 9.03 -20.42 3.93
N VAL A 127 9.72 -20.74 2.83
CA VAL A 127 9.31 -20.26 1.50
C VAL A 127 7.93 -20.83 1.16
N GLY A 128 7.02 -19.94 0.73
CA GLY A 128 5.64 -20.28 0.39
C GLY A 128 4.65 -20.13 1.55
N GLU A 129 5.10 -19.81 2.75
CA GLU A 129 4.19 -19.47 3.84
C GLU A 129 3.53 -18.11 3.61
N PHE A 130 2.26 -18.02 3.98
CA PHE A 130 1.53 -16.75 3.99
C PHE A 130 1.70 -16.08 5.35
N VAL A 131 2.17 -14.84 5.32
CA VAL A 131 2.31 -14.00 6.51
C VAL A 131 1.31 -12.86 6.43
N PHE A 132 0.45 -12.72 7.45
CA PHE A 132 -0.35 -11.53 7.63
C PHE A 132 0.47 -10.47 8.36
N SER A 133 0.67 -9.32 7.74
CA SER A 133 1.36 -8.18 8.34
C SER A 133 0.47 -7.56 9.41
N ARG A 134 0.51 -8.11 10.64
CA ARG A 134 -0.24 -7.56 11.77
C ARG A 134 0.17 -6.14 12.06
N THR A 135 1.47 -5.89 11.99
CA THR A 135 2.07 -4.57 12.10
C THR A 135 3.03 -4.37 10.93
N SER A 136 2.97 -3.21 10.30
CA SER A 136 3.88 -2.83 9.22
C SER A 136 4.84 -1.77 9.72
N CYS A 137 6.14 -1.98 9.46
CA CYS A 137 7.19 -1.00 9.73
C CYS A 137 7.64 -0.33 8.43
N GLY A 138 7.57 0.97 8.34
CA GLY A 138 8.05 1.74 7.19
C GLY A 138 9.34 2.48 7.49
N PHE A 139 10.34 2.34 6.60
CA PHE A 139 11.62 3.05 6.66
C PHE A 139 11.69 4.28 5.75
N ASP A 140 10.59 4.57 5.05
CA ASP A 140 10.53 5.56 3.98
C ASP A 140 10.20 6.99 4.45
N GLY A 141 9.60 7.11 5.64
CA GLY A 141 9.19 8.38 6.21
C GLY A 141 7.94 9.02 5.57
N LEU A 142 7.22 8.33 4.67
CA LEU A 142 6.06 8.89 3.95
C LEU A 142 4.99 9.44 4.89
N LEU A 143 4.65 8.72 5.95
CA LEU A 143 3.62 9.17 6.89
C LEU A 143 3.96 10.49 7.60
N SER A 144 5.24 10.88 7.66
CA SER A 144 5.65 12.15 8.27
C SER A 144 5.20 13.38 7.48
N TYR A 145 4.82 13.21 6.21
CA TYR A 145 4.23 14.27 5.39
C TYR A 145 2.74 14.50 5.65
N TYR A 146 2.08 13.58 6.39
CA TYR A 146 0.64 13.64 6.66
C TYR A 146 0.36 14.02 8.12
N LYS A 147 -0.64 14.90 8.32
CA LYS A 147 -1.14 15.23 9.67
C LYS A 147 -1.79 14.00 10.30
N GLY A 148 -1.64 13.87 11.61
CA GLY A 148 -2.27 12.77 12.36
C GLY A 148 -1.46 11.47 12.38
N ARG A 149 -0.23 11.46 11.87
CA ARG A 149 0.69 10.33 11.91
C ARG A 149 0.75 9.68 13.30
N ASP A 150 0.97 10.47 14.32
CA ASP A 150 1.16 9.97 15.69
C ASP A 150 -0.12 9.36 16.31
N ALA A 151 -1.29 9.61 15.72
CA ALA A 151 -2.54 8.98 16.15
C ALA A 151 -2.71 7.55 15.65
N VAL A 152 -1.93 7.14 14.63
CA VAL A 152 -2.01 5.81 14.00
C VAL A 152 -0.74 4.98 14.19
N CYS A 153 0.36 5.59 14.63
CA CYS A 153 1.63 4.92 14.83
C CYS A 153 1.84 4.47 16.27
N ASP A 154 2.50 3.33 16.46
CA ASP A 154 2.99 2.89 17.76
C ASP A 154 4.30 3.61 18.10
N LEU A 155 4.20 4.74 18.79
CA LEU A 155 5.35 5.57 19.15
C LEU A 155 6.31 4.89 20.12
N ALA A 156 5.81 3.98 20.97
CA ALA A 156 6.65 3.23 21.92
C ALA A 156 7.52 2.22 21.18
N LEU A 157 6.94 1.51 20.23
CA LEU A 157 7.68 0.56 19.37
C LEU A 157 8.70 1.28 18.48
N GLU A 158 8.36 2.46 17.94
CA GLU A 158 9.31 3.29 17.20
C GLU A 158 10.54 3.64 18.02
N GLU A 159 10.35 4.12 19.25
CA GLU A 159 11.44 4.49 20.15
C GLU A 159 12.30 3.28 20.50
N ALA A 160 11.66 2.16 20.83
CA ALA A 160 12.35 0.91 21.14
C ALA A 160 13.20 0.42 19.95
N PHE A 161 12.65 0.48 18.74
CA PHE A 161 13.34 0.06 17.51
C PHE A 161 14.55 0.95 17.20
N VAL A 162 14.38 2.28 17.26
CA VAL A 162 15.46 3.25 17.04
C VAL A 162 16.61 3.01 18.01
N LYS A 163 16.29 2.82 19.29
CA LYS A 163 17.30 2.54 20.35
C LYS A 163 17.99 1.20 20.13
N HIS A 164 17.24 0.15 19.81
CA HIS A 164 17.76 -1.22 19.64
C HIS A 164 18.70 -1.32 18.44
N THR A 165 18.31 -0.75 17.31
CA THR A 165 19.09 -0.84 16.06
C THR A 165 20.24 0.16 15.99
N GLY A 166 20.26 1.20 16.85
CA GLY A 166 21.15 2.33 16.72
C GLY A 166 20.86 3.10 15.43
N TRP A 167 19.57 3.32 15.14
CA TRP A 167 19.13 3.92 13.89
C TRP A 167 19.82 5.23 13.58
N TYR A 168 20.35 5.36 12.38
CA TYR A 168 21.11 6.54 11.97
C TYR A 168 20.19 7.77 11.84
N GLU A 169 20.52 8.82 12.59
CA GLU A 169 19.68 10.02 12.74
C GLU A 169 19.34 10.78 11.44
N LYS A 170 20.16 10.60 10.38
CA LYS A 170 19.91 11.22 9.08
C LYS A 170 19.01 10.38 8.16
N MET A 171 18.68 9.15 8.55
CA MET A 171 17.66 8.37 7.86
C MET A 171 16.27 8.79 8.33
N PRO A 172 15.22 8.65 7.48
CA PRO A 172 13.85 8.84 7.94
C PRO A 172 13.57 7.98 9.17
N ARG A 173 12.88 8.54 10.17
CA ARG A 173 12.50 7.77 11.36
C ARG A 173 11.56 6.64 10.97
N PRO A 174 11.81 5.40 11.42
CA PRO A 174 10.89 4.29 11.21
C PRO A 174 9.54 4.57 11.85
N TYR A 175 8.47 4.03 11.27
CA TYR A 175 7.13 4.10 11.84
C TYR A 175 6.49 2.72 11.84
N PHE A 176 5.59 2.46 12.78
CA PHE A 176 4.88 1.19 12.95
C PHE A 176 3.39 1.44 12.96
N VAL A 177 2.64 0.73 12.11
CA VAL A 177 1.20 0.86 11.98
C VAL A 177 0.56 -0.52 11.97
N ASP A 178 -0.47 -0.71 12.79
CA ASP A 178 -1.23 -1.95 12.84
C ASP A 178 -2.20 -2.07 11.66
N ALA A 179 -2.37 -3.31 11.19
CA ALA A 179 -3.41 -3.65 10.25
C ALA A 179 -4.81 -3.63 10.89
N ASP A 180 -5.85 -3.59 10.05
CA ASP A 180 -7.23 -3.70 10.49
C ASP A 180 -7.47 -5.07 11.17
N LYS A 181 -8.01 -5.04 12.39
CA LYS A 181 -8.23 -6.25 13.21
C LYS A 181 -9.24 -7.19 12.59
N THR A 182 -10.28 -6.65 11.95
CA THR A 182 -11.31 -7.47 11.29
C THR A 182 -10.74 -8.23 10.11
N LEU A 183 -9.87 -7.59 9.32
CA LEU A 183 -9.17 -8.27 8.24
C LEU A 183 -8.23 -9.36 8.77
N PHE A 184 -7.52 -9.12 9.87
CA PHE A 184 -6.70 -10.15 10.49
C PHE A 184 -7.51 -11.38 10.88
N GLU A 185 -8.65 -11.20 11.54
CA GLU A 185 -9.55 -12.30 11.92
C GLU A 185 -10.00 -13.14 10.72
N HIS A 186 -10.25 -12.52 9.57
CA HIS A 186 -10.63 -13.23 8.34
C HIS A 186 -9.52 -14.07 7.72
N PHE A 187 -8.26 -13.74 7.96
CA PHE A 187 -7.11 -14.43 7.38
C PHE A 187 -6.33 -15.30 8.38
N SER A 188 -6.69 -15.29 9.68
CA SER A 188 -5.95 -15.97 10.75
C SER A 188 -5.78 -17.46 10.53
N ASP A 189 -6.75 -18.13 9.93
CA ASP A 189 -6.73 -19.59 9.71
C ASP A 189 -5.77 -20.02 8.58
N VAL A 190 -5.39 -19.09 7.70
CA VAL A 190 -4.60 -19.40 6.50
C VAL A 190 -3.27 -18.66 6.46
N THR A 191 -3.00 -17.80 7.43
CA THR A 191 -1.78 -17.00 7.50
C THR A 191 -1.13 -17.11 8.86
N ARG A 192 0.18 -16.94 8.87
CA ARG A 192 0.96 -16.70 10.09
C ARG A 192 0.96 -15.19 10.39
N GLU A 193 0.77 -14.81 11.64
CA GLU A 193 0.94 -13.42 12.09
C GLU A 193 2.42 -13.03 12.07
N GLY A 194 2.72 -11.81 11.62
CA GLY A 194 4.08 -11.28 11.61
C GLY A 194 4.14 -9.76 11.47
N ILE A 195 5.34 -9.23 11.64
CA ILE A 195 5.68 -7.84 11.34
C ILE A 195 6.39 -7.82 9.99
N THR A 196 6.00 -6.91 9.10
CA THR A 196 6.69 -6.72 7.82
C THR A 196 7.33 -5.35 7.75
N ILE A 197 8.49 -5.29 7.10
CA ILE A 197 9.25 -4.06 6.90
C ILE A 197 9.12 -3.64 5.44
N ALA A 198 8.73 -2.38 5.22
CA ALA A 198 8.73 -1.71 3.94
C ALA A 198 9.94 -0.76 3.86
N ALA A 199 10.98 -1.17 3.13
CA ALA A 199 12.16 -0.36 2.90
C ALA A 199 12.01 0.46 1.60
N PRO A 200 12.53 1.70 1.53
CA PRO A 200 12.43 2.58 0.36
C PRO A 200 13.26 2.10 -0.83
N GLY A 201 14.03 1.04 -0.69
CA GLY A 201 14.84 0.46 -1.75
C GLY A 201 15.21 -1.00 -1.45
N PHE A 202 15.58 -1.73 -2.50
CA PHE A 202 15.84 -3.17 -2.42
C PHE A 202 17.26 -3.50 -1.90
N TYR A 203 18.26 -2.63 -2.12
CA TYR A 203 19.65 -2.91 -1.81
C TYR A 203 20.09 -2.30 -0.49
N ALA A 204 20.73 -1.15 -0.50
CA ALA A 204 21.27 -0.52 0.70
C ALA A 204 20.25 -0.27 1.83
N PRO A 205 18.99 0.14 1.55
CA PRO A 205 17.97 0.29 2.60
C PRO A 205 17.58 -1.01 3.31
N GLN A 206 17.96 -2.17 2.74
CA GLN A 206 17.77 -3.50 3.34
C GLN A 206 19.12 -4.15 3.72
N GLY A 207 20.19 -3.37 3.88
CA GLY A 207 21.50 -3.88 4.27
C GLY A 207 22.23 -4.69 3.20
N ARG A 208 21.75 -4.73 1.94
CA ARG A 208 22.40 -5.48 0.88
C ARG A 208 23.58 -4.72 0.29
N TRP A 209 24.74 -5.31 0.37
CA TRP A 209 25.97 -4.76 -0.15
C TRP A 209 26.35 -5.41 -1.48
N VAL A 210 26.23 -4.67 -2.59
CA VAL A 210 26.67 -5.14 -3.91
C VAL A 210 28.05 -4.55 -4.22
N ARG A 211 28.12 -3.26 -4.54
CA ARG A 211 29.39 -2.54 -4.79
C ARG A 211 29.51 -1.32 -3.90
N LEU A 212 28.42 -0.53 -3.80
CA LEU A 212 28.36 0.60 -2.89
C LEU A 212 28.02 0.11 -1.48
N GLU A 213 28.85 0.44 -0.52
CA GLU A 213 28.65 0.04 0.87
C GLU A 213 27.44 0.72 1.47
N PRO A 214 26.50 -0.04 2.02
CA PRO A 214 25.38 0.52 2.76
C PRO A 214 25.84 1.09 4.10
N HIS A 215 25.13 2.08 4.62
CA HIS A 215 25.45 2.65 5.95
C HIS A 215 25.41 1.58 7.05
N ASP A 216 24.47 0.65 6.98
CA ASP A 216 24.35 -0.50 7.87
C ASP A 216 24.17 -1.80 7.08
N ALA A 217 25.27 -2.51 6.84
CA ALA A 217 25.28 -3.79 6.13
C ALA A 217 24.71 -4.95 6.96
N ARG A 218 24.55 -4.75 8.29
CA ARG A 218 24.02 -5.76 9.21
C ARG A 218 22.65 -5.40 9.76
N LEU A 219 21.92 -4.52 9.07
CA LEU A 219 20.59 -4.09 9.51
C LEU A 219 19.65 -5.30 9.77
N ASN A 220 19.65 -6.28 8.84
CA ASN A 220 18.81 -7.46 8.96
C ASN A 220 19.20 -8.40 10.12
N GLU A 221 20.42 -8.28 10.66
CA GLU A 221 20.86 -9.07 11.83
C GLU A 221 20.39 -8.45 13.16
N LYS A 222 19.96 -7.19 13.12
CA LYS A 222 19.51 -6.44 14.28
C LYS A 222 17.99 -6.47 14.46
N ILE A 223 17.27 -6.99 13.48
CA ILE A 223 15.81 -6.98 13.40
C ILE A 223 15.25 -8.44 13.61
#